data_b1cce1b6149b16eb5f3ee160746fcfec
#
_entry.id   b1cce1b6149b16eb5f3ee160746fcfec
#
_cell.length_a   1.000
_cell.length_b   1.000
_cell.length_c   1.000
_cell.angle_alpha   90.00
_cell.angle_beta   90.00
_cell.angle_gamma   90.00
#
_symmetry.space_group_name_H-M   'P 1'
#
loop_
_entity.id
_entity.type
_entity.pdbx_description
1 polymer ?
#
loop_
_entity_poly.entity_id
_entity_poly.type
_entity_poly.pdbx_seq_one_letter_code
_entity_poly.pdbx_strand_id
1 'polypeptide(L)'
;MKKLIDLIQEELVKAFTAAEMDPSYARVSVSNRPDLCEYQCNGAMAAAKAYHKAPIQLAEAVVEKVTDHSVIGEIEAVKPGFINLKINPEFLADYLSKMQNDEDLSVEKAKNPKTIIVDYGGANVAKPLHVGHLRSAIIGESIKRMGRFMGHNMIGDVHLGDWGLQMGLIITELQERHPELVYFDESFTGEYPEEAPFTISELEEIYPCASGKSKEDEDYKKRALEATRELQQGRRGYRAIWKHIMNVSVADLKKNYGNLDVHFDLWMGESDAQEYIPDMVDYLKDNGYAHYDQGALVVDVKEETDTKEIPPCMILKSDGAALYDTTDLATIIQRMKLYKPDEICYLADKRQELHFVQCFRCARKAKLVNDDTVLSFIGFGTMNGKDGKPFKTREGGVMRLERLIGEINDEMYQKIVENRSVKDTDARGTAQIVGLSAIKYGDLSNQASKDYVFDVERFTSFEGNTGPYILYTIVRTKSILGKYKEEGNELKKGALLAPKSDSEKALMLSVSRFNGVVENAFEEKAPHKICAYIYELANEFNHFYHETKILSEQDEERKASYLALLDLVREVLETCIDLLGF
;
A
#
# COMPACT_ATOMS: atom_id res chain seq x y z
N MET A 1 -15.71 -7.07 -16.41
CA MET A 1 -16.26 -8.43 -16.69
C MET A 1 -16.27 -9.23 -15.40
N LYS A 2 -17.30 -10.08 -15.15
CA LYS A 2 -17.35 -10.91 -13.93
C LYS A 2 -16.10 -11.77 -13.79
N LYS A 3 -15.67 -12.00 -12.56
CA LYS A 3 -14.54 -12.90 -12.24
C LYS A 3 -14.87 -14.33 -12.67
N LEU A 4 -13.87 -15.06 -13.14
CA LEU A 4 -14.05 -16.44 -13.56
C LEU A 4 -14.67 -17.33 -12.47
N ILE A 5 -14.21 -17.16 -11.23
CA ILE A 5 -14.73 -17.90 -10.08
C ILE A 5 -16.21 -17.59 -9.79
N ASP A 6 -16.68 -16.37 -10.04
CA ASP A 6 -18.08 -15.98 -9.86
C ASP A 6 -18.97 -16.65 -10.94
N LEU A 7 -18.46 -16.76 -12.18
CA LEU A 7 -19.16 -17.46 -13.25
C LEU A 7 -19.32 -18.97 -12.94
N ILE A 8 -18.27 -19.59 -12.41
CA ILE A 8 -18.31 -20.99 -11.96
C ILE A 8 -19.31 -21.15 -10.79
N GLN A 9 -19.28 -20.22 -9.84
CA GLN A 9 -20.20 -20.25 -8.70
C GLN A 9 -21.67 -20.08 -9.13
N GLU A 10 -21.95 -19.24 -10.12
CA GLU A 10 -23.30 -19.07 -10.67
C GLU A 10 -23.86 -20.40 -11.24
N GLU A 11 -23.03 -21.20 -11.91
CA GLU A 11 -23.44 -22.52 -12.38
C GLU A 11 -23.74 -23.49 -11.22
N LEU A 12 -22.92 -23.47 -10.16
CA LEU A 12 -23.18 -24.28 -8.97
C LEU A 12 -24.42 -23.82 -8.20
N VAL A 13 -24.70 -22.51 -8.15
CA VAL A 13 -25.94 -21.97 -7.55
C VAL A 13 -27.16 -22.57 -8.25
N LYS A 14 -27.15 -22.64 -9.58
CA LYS A 14 -28.22 -23.29 -10.36
C LYS A 14 -28.35 -24.79 -9.99
N ALA A 15 -27.21 -25.48 -9.88
CA ALA A 15 -27.20 -26.92 -9.56
C ALA A 15 -27.68 -27.21 -8.13
N PHE A 16 -27.26 -26.44 -7.12
CA PHE A 16 -27.75 -26.55 -5.74
C PHE A 16 -29.27 -26.30 -5.67
N THR A 17 -29.74 -25.25 -6.35
CA THR A 17 -31.17 -24.94 -6.44
C THR A 17 -31.96 -26.07 -7.10
N ALA A 18 -31.46 -26.62 -8.19
CA ALA A 18 -32.11 -27.76 -8.90
C ALA A 18 -32.08 -29.07 -8.09
N ALA A 19 -31.13 -29.21 -7.17
CA ALA A 19 -31.06 -30.30 -6.19
C ALA A 19 -31.89 -30.05 -4.93
N GLU A 20 -32.72 -29.00 -4.92
CA GLU A 20 -33.57 -28.59 -3.79
C GLU A 20 -32.74 -28.27 -2.52
N MET A 21 -31.53 -27.72 -2.70
CA MET A 21 -30.64 -27.27 -1.64
C MET A 21 -30.47 -25.75 -1.65
N ASP A 22 -30.23 -25.20 -0.46
CA ASP A 22 -29.96 -23.76 -0.31
C ASP A 22 -28.73 -23.36 -1.13
N PRO A 23 -28.88 -22.41 -2.08
CA PRO A 23 -27.78 -21.95 -2.94
C PRO A 23 -26.64 -21.26 -2.18
N SER A 24 -26.84 -20.85 -0.92
CA SER A 24 -25.78 -20.26 -0.09
C SER A 24 -24.61 -21.22 0.18
N TYR A 25 -24.83 -22.52 0.00
CA TYR A 25 -23.78 -23.55 0.08
C TYR A 25 -22.91 -23.63 -1.18
N ALA A 26 -23.31 -23.05 -2.30
CA ALA A 26 -22.58 -23.07 -3.57
C ALA A 26 -21.36 -22.15 -3.57
N ARG A 27 -20.45 -22.32 -2.61
CA ARG A 27 -19.24 -21.51 -2.47
C ARG A 27 -18.07 -22.20 -3.15
N VAL A 28 -17.49 -21.54 -4.15
CA VAL A 28 -16.35 -22.02 -4.92
C VAL A 28 -15.07 -21.37 -4.42
N SER A 29 -14.02 -22.16 -4.34
CA SER A 29 -12.66 -21.70 -4.06
C SER A 29 -11.67 -22.29 -5.07
N VAL A 30 -10.53 -21.64 -5.25
CA VAL A 30 -9.41 -22.24 -5.99
C VAL A 30 -8.94 -23.47 -5.22
N SER A 31 -8.67 -24.56 -5.91
CA SER A 31 -8.23 -25.80 -5.28
C SER A 31 -6.81 -25.68 -4.72
N ASN A 32 -6.59 -26.25 -3.53
CA ASN A 32 -5.26 -26.44 -2.98
C ASN A 32 -4.53 -27.68 -3.58
N ARG A 33 -5.21 -28.45 -4.42
CA ARG A 33 -4.73 -29.66 -5.08
C ARG A 33 -4.93 -29.54 -6.60
N PRO A 34 -4.13 -28.68 -7.26
CA PRO A 34 -4.26 -28.46 -8.72
C PRO A 34 -4.03 -29.73 -9.55
N ASP A 35 -3.38 -30.72 -8.97
CA ASP A 35 -3.22 -32.06 -9.52
C ASP A 35 -4.54 -32.84 -9.62
N LEU A 36 -5.54 -32.50 -8.83
CA LEU A 36 -6.85 -33.16 -8.80
C LEU A 36 -7.95 -32.33 -9.46
N CYS A 37 -8.00 -31.05 -9.17
CA CYS A 37 -9.02 -30.14 -9.71
C CYS A 37 -8.53 -28.68 -9.65
N GLU A 38 -9.15 -27.83 -10.43
CA GLU A 38 -8.80 -26.39 -10.52
C GLU A 38 -9.57 -25.57 -9.49
N TYR A 39 -10.83 -25.93 -9.28
CA TYR A 39 -11.72 -25.31 -8.30
C TYR A 39 -12.40 -26.39 -7.48
N GLN A 40 -12.86 -26.00 -6.28
CA GLN A 40 -13.54 -26.92 -5.37
C GLN A 40 -14.68 -26.21 -4.64
N CYS A 41 -15.77 -26.95 -4.42
CA CYS A 41 -16.86 -26.53 -3.55
C CYS A 41 -17.02 -27.52 -2.40
N ASN A 42 -17.03 -26.99 -1.17
CA ASN A 42 -17.19 -27.77 0.09
C ASN A 42 -18.62 -27.66 0.64
N GLY A 43 -19.56 -27.12 -0.13
CA GLY A 43 -20.92 -26.82 0.29
C GLY A 43 -21.70 -28.04 0.75
N ALA A 44 -21.50 -29.20 0.11
CA ALA A 44 -22.17 -30.44 0.50
C ALA A 44 -21.78 -30.90 1.92
N MET A 45 -20.53 -30.71 2.33
CA MET A 45 -20.09 -30.98 3.71
C MET A 45 -20.73 -30.03 4.71
N ALA A 46 -20.81 -28.74 4.38
CA ALA A 46 -21.46 -27.75 5.23
C ALA A 46 -22.97 -27.99 5.37
N ALA A 47 -23.63 -28.44 4.30
CA ALA A 47 -25.06 -28.73 4.24
C ALA A 47 -25.47 -30.02 4.93
N ALA A 48 -24.56 -30.99 5.13
CA ALA A 48 -24.87 -32.36 5.60
C ALA A 48 -25.72 -32.40 6.86
N LYS A 49 -25.43 -31.54 7.84
CA LYS A 49 -26.19 -31.45 9.08
C LYS A 49 -27.60 -30.91 8.87
N ALA A 50 -27.77 -29.92 8.02
CA ALA A 50 -29.07 -29.29 7.74
C ALA A 50 -30.01 -30.24 6.99
N TYR A 51 -29.47 -31.05 6.09
CA TYR A 51 -30.24 -31.97 5.24
C TYR A 51 -30.28 -33.41 5.76
N HIS A 52 -29.65 -33.71 6.92
CA HIS A 52 -29.61 -35.06 7.54
C HIS A 52 -29.18 -36.16 6.56
N LYS A 53 -28.25 -35.87 5.66
CA LYS A 53 -27.71 -36.80 4.66
C LYS A 53 -26.19 -36.83 4.70
N ALA A 54 -25.60 -37.91 4.20
CA ALA A 54 -24.15 -37.98 4.06
C ALA A 54 -23.65 -36.94 3.06
N PRO A 55 -22.53 -36.23 3.34
CA PRO A 55 -22.03 -35.17 2.44
C PRO A 55 -21.84 -35.64 1.01
N ILE A 56 -21.34 -36.88 0.83
CA ILE A 56 -21.14 -37.43 -0.53
C ILE A 56 -22.45 -37.57 -1.31
N GLN A 57 -23.56 -37.96 -0.67
CA GLN A 57 -24.85 -38.06 -1.33
C GLN A 57 -25.39 -36.70 -1.77
N LEU A 58 -25.13 -35.64 -0.97
CA LEU A 58 -25.49 -34.28 -1.35
C LEU A 58 -24.63 -33.79 -2.51
N ALA A 59 -23.32 -34.08 -2.49
CA ALA A 59 -22.41 -33.74 -3.57
C ALA A 59 -22.79 -34.42 -4.89
N GLU A 60 -23.10 -35.73 -4.84
CA GLU A 60 -23.58 -36.48 -6.01
C GLU A 60 -24.89 -35.91 -6.57
N ALA A 61 -25.84 -35.55 -5.68
CA ALA A 61 -27.09 -34.93 -6.10
C ALA A 61 -26.91 -33.58 -6.81
N VAL A 62 -25.94 -32.77 -6.38
CA VAL A 62 -25.60 -31.51 -7.05
C VAL A 62 -24.94 -31.77 -8.40
N VAL A 63 -23.95 -32.66 -8.45
CA VAL A 63 -23.23 -33.01 -9.70
C VAL A 63 -24.18 -33.49 -10.77
N GLU A 64 -25.19 -34.34 -10.47
CA GLU A 64 -26.20 -34.80 -11.38
C GLU A 64 -27.07 -33.68 -12.02
N LYS A 65 -27.14 -32.52 -11.38
CA LYS A 65 -27.90 -31.35 -11.86
C LYS A 65 -27.12 -30.45 -12.78
N VAL A 66 -25.81 -30.61 -12.89
CA VAL A 66 -25.00 -29.87 -13.86
C VAL A 66 -25.10 -30.56 -15.20
N THR A 67 -25.90 -30.00 -16.10
CA THR A 67 -26.14 -30.51 -17.45
C THR A 67 -25.52 -29.65 -18.55
N ASP A 68 -25.20 -28.41 -18.24
CA ASP A 68 -24.48 -27.49 -19.12
C ASP A 68 -22.99 -27.47 -18.75
N HIS A 69 -22.15 -27.90 -19.66
CA HIS A 69 -20.70 -27.96 -19.52
C HIS A 69 -19.99 -26.84 -20.28
N SER A 70 -20.71 -25.78 -20.64
CA SER A 70 -20.13 -24.64 -21.34
C SER A 70 -19.11 -23.86 -20.50
N VAL A 71 -19.31 -23.76 -19.18
CA VAL A 71 -18.40 -23.12 -18.23
C VAL A 71 -17.56 -24.16 -17.46
N ILE A 72 -18.25 -25.13 -16.85
CA ILE A 72 -17.62 -26.24 -16.11
C ILE A 72 -17.51 -27.44 -17.04
N GLY A 73 -16.28 -27.75 -17.47
CA GLY A 73 -16.02 -28.87 -18.38
C GLY A 73 -16.13 -30.23 -17.70
N GLU A 74 -15.54 -30.37 -16.52
CA GLU A 74 -15.60 -31.59 -15.72
C GLU A 74 -16.03 -31.26 -14.29
N ILE A 75 -16.89 -32.09 -13.73
CA ILE A 75 -17.36 -32.00 -12.35
C ILE A 75 -17.52 -33.38 -11.75
N GLU A 76 -17.03 -33.58 -10.54
CA GLU A 76 -17.16 -34.85 -9.83
C GLU A 76 -17.37 -34.67 -8.32
N ALA A 77 -18.12 -35.60 -7.74
CA ALA A 77 -18.26 -35.71 -6.29
C ALA A 77 -17.19 -36.65 -5.72
N VAL A 78 -16.41 -36.16 -4.77
CA VAL A 78 -15.28 -36.89 -4.15
C VAL A 78 -15.49 -36.99 -2.66
N LYS A 79 -15.28 -38.19 -2.09
CA LYS A 79 -15.40 -38.41 -0.63
C LYS A 79 -14.46 -37.48 0.17
N PRO A 80 -14.92 -36.93 1.31
CA PRO A 80 -16.19 -37.24 1.99
C PRO A 80 -17.40 -36.45 1.45
N GLY A 81 -17.27 -35.47 0.57
CA GLY A 81 -18.33 -34.63 0.03
C GLY A 81 -17.80 -33.39 -0.68
N PHE A 82 -16.59 -33.47 -1.22
CA PHE A 82 -16.04 -32.42 -2.10
C PHE A 82 -16.69 -32.47 -3.46
N ILE A 83 -16.90 -31.31 -4.06
CA ILE A 83 -17.25 -31.18 -5.47
C ILE A 83 -16.04 -30.58 -6.16
N ASN A 84 -15.35 -31.38 -6.95
CA ASN A 84 -14.18 -30.98 -7.73
C ASN A 84 -14.60 -30.51 -9.11
N LEU A 85 -13.99 -29.43 -9.58
CA LEU A 85 -14.37 -28.73 -10.81
C LEU A 85 -13.13 -28.47 -11.66
N LYS A 86 -13.28 -28.72 -12.97
CA LYS A 86 -12.35 -28.24 -13.99
C LYS A 86 -13.11 -27.39 -14.99
N ILE A 87 -12.50 -26.28 -15.38
CA ILE A 87 -13.12 -25.34 -16.33
C ILE A 87 -13.11 -25.91 -17.74
N ASN A 88 -14.12 -25.54 -18.53
CA ASN A 88 -14.13 -25.84 -19.95
C ASN A 88 -12.96 -25.09 -20.63
N PRO A 89 -12.06 -25.79 -21.36
CA PRO A 89 -10.86 -25.18 -21.95
C PRO A 89 -11.16 -24.10 -22.99
N GLU A 90 -12.21 -24.30 -23.80
CA GLU A 90 -12.66 -23.32 -24.81
C GLU A 90 -13.22 -22.07 -24.13
N PHE A 91 -13.98 -22.26 -23.05
CA PHE A 91 -14.48 -21.13 -22.25
C PHE A 91 -13.36 -20.32 -21.62
N LEU A 92 -12.34 -20.98 -21.08
CA LEU A 92 -11.16 -20.30 -20.51
C LEU A 92 -10.45 -19.46 -21.59
N ALA A 93 -10.26 -20.01 -22.79
CA ALA A 93 -9.63 -19.28 -23.90
C ALA A 93 -10.46 -18.05 -24.32
N ASP A 94 -11.79 -18.21 -24.46
CA ASP A 94 -12.70 -17.09 -24.77
C ASP A 94 -12.70 -16.01 -23.67
N TYR A 95 -12.71 -16.44 -22.40
CA TYR A 95 -12.62 -15.53 -21.25
C TYR A 95 -11.35 -14.67 -21.29
N LEU A 96 -10.18 -15.29 -21.50
CA LEU A 96 -8.89 -14.59 -21.58
C LEU A 96 -8.77 -13.73 -22.85
N SER A 97 -9.35 -14.16 -23.97
CA SER A 97 -9.40 -13.36 -25.19
C SER A 97 -10.19 -12.06 -24.98
N LYS A 98 -11.31 -12.14 -24.25
CA LYS A 98 -12.10 -10.95 -23.85
C LYS A 98 -11.33 -10.08 -22.87
N MET A 99 -10.64 -10.69 -21.90
CA MET A 99 -9.81 -9.99 -20.93
C MET A 99 -8.70 -9.19 -21.62
N GLN A 100 -8.02 -9.76 -22.63
CA GLN A 100 -6.96 -9.08 -23.38
C GLN A 100 -7.45 -7.90 -24.21
N ASN A 101 -8.71 -7.91 -24.62
CA ASN A 101 -9.32 -6.81 -25.38
C ASN A 101 -9.95 -5.72 -24.48
N ASP A 102 -9.91 -5.89 -23.17
CA ASP A 102 -10.39 -4.93 -22.18
C ASP A 102 -9.20 -4.11 -21.65
N GLU A 103 -9.29 -2.79 -21.73
CA GLU A 103 -8.24 -1.86 -21.26
C GLU A 103 -7.90 -2.02 -19.78
N ASP A 104 -8.88 -2.41 -18.97
CA ASP A 104 -8.72 -2.64 -17.53
C ASP A 104 -8.51 -4.13 -17.18
N LEU A 105 -8.18 -4.97 -18.15
CA LEU A 105 -7.94 -6.41 -17.97
C LEU A 105 -9.06 -7.11 -17.17
N SER A 106 -10.29 -6.75 -17.47
CA SER A 106 -11.51 -7.26 -16.82
C SER A 106 -11.70 -6.89 -15.35
N VAL A 107 -10.96 -5.93 -14.84
CA VAL A 107 -11.24 -5.36 -13.51
C VAL A 107 -12.45 -4.44 -13.58
N GLU A 108 -13.48 -4.73 -12.81
CA GLU A 108 -14.68 -3.88 -12.76
C GLU A 108 -14.40 -2.62 -11.95
N LYS A 109 -14.61 -1.45 -12.55
CA LYS A 109 -14.52 -0.18 -11.84
C LYS A 109 -15.68 -0.02 -10.86
N ALA A 110 -15.43 0.69 -9.78
CA ALA A 110 -16.43 0.98 -8.77
C ALA A 110 -17.66 1.68 -9.39
N LYS A 111 -18.84 1.08 -9.23
CA LYS A 111 -20.11 1.69 -9.68
C LYS A 111 -20.43 2.98 -8.92
N ASN A 112 -20.04 3.03 -7.66
CA ASN A 112 -20.17 4.19 -6.78
C ASN A 112 -18.78 4.58 -6.28
N PRO A 113 -18.02 5.40 -7.01
CA PRO A 113 -16.70 5.84 -6.61
C PRO A 113 -16.73 6.52 -5.24
N LYS A 114 -15.84 6.10 -4.35
CA LYS A 114 -15.67 6.71 -3.03
C LYS A 114 -14.52 7.70 -3.05
N THR A 115 -14.60 8.74 -2.22
CA THR A 115 -13.47 9.61 -1.91
C THR A 115 -12.76 9.05 -0.68
N ILE A 116 -11.51 8.64 -0.86
CA ILE A 116 -10.70 7.99 0.18
C ILE A 116 -9.41 8.77 0.37
N ILE A 117 -9.21 9.30 1.58
CA ILE A 117 -7.95 9.92 1.96
C ILE A 117 -7.06 8.82 2.56
N VAL A 118 -5.84 8.71 2.05
CA VAL A 118 -4.79 7.87 2.64
C VAL A 118 -3.75 8.79 3.25
N ASP A 119 -3.62 8.72 4.56
CA ASP A 119 -2.61 9.43 5.35
C ASP A 119 -1.40 8.51 5.53
N TYR A 120 -0.29 8.84 4.88
CA TYR A 120 0.90 8.00 4.86
C TYR A 120 2.19 8.82 4.66
N GLY A 121 3.34 8.19 4.86
CA GLY A 121 4.64 8.86 4.79
C GLY A 121 5.14 9.33 6.15
N GLY A 122 4.33 10.09 6.88
CA GLY A 122 4.60 10.46 8.28
C GLY A 122 5.87 11.27 8.50
N ALA A 123 6.27 12.12 7.54
CA ALA A 123 7.49 12.89 7.60
C ALA A 123 7.39 14.08 8.56
N ASN A 124 8.48 14.36 9.27
CA ASN A 124 8.64 15.61 10.01
C ASN A 124 9.56 16.54 9.24
N VAL A 125 9.21 17.82 9.20
CA VAL A 125 10.10 18.83 8.60
C VAL A 125 11.41 18.95 9.39
N ALA A 126 12.46 19.41 8.72
CA ALA A 126 13.81 19.54 9.27
C ALA A 126 14.42 18.22 9.80
N LYS A 127 13.92 17.09 9.37
CA LYS A 127 14.49 15.76 9.63
C LYS A 127 14.66 14.99 8.33
N PRO A 128 15.81 14.33 8.13
CA PRO A 128 15.98 13.48 6.97
C PRO A 128 15.03 12.27 7.05
N LEU A 129 14.58 11.82 5.90
CA LEU A 129 13.89 10.55 5.82
C LEU A 129 14.87 9.42 6.18
N HIS A 130 14.39 8.52 7.02
CA HIS A 130 15.12 7.31 7.39
C HIS A 130 14.31 6.07 7.02
N VAL A 131 14.94 4.92 7.13
CA VAL A 131 14.34 3.62 6.74
C VAL A 131 13.00 3.34 7.42
N GLY A 132 12.72 3.94 8.59
CA GLY A 132 11.41 3.83 9.26
C GLY A 132 10.26 4.49 8.50
N HIS A 133 10.54 5.45 7.60
CA HIS A 133 9.51 6.08 6.75
C HIS A 133 9.22 5.27 5.48
N LEU A 134 10.11 4.35 5.10
CA LEU A 134 10.00 3.57 3.87
C LEU A 134 8.66 2.82 3.79
N ARG A 135 8.34 2.05 4.83
CA ARG A 135 7.15 1.18 4.84
C ARG A 135 5.86 1.97 4.67
N SER A 136 5.70 3.04 5.43
CA SER A 136 4.53 3.91 5.31
C SER A 136 4.39 4.45 3.88
N ALA A 137 5.48 4.97 3.32
CA ALA A 137 5.49 5.58 1.99
C ALA A 137 5.07 4.60 0.89
N ILE A 138 5.70 3.43 0.81
CA ILE A 138 5.46 2.49 -0.31
C ILE A 138 4.15 1.70 -0.17
N ILE A 139 3.74 1.36 1.05
CA ILE A 139 2.46 0.69 1.29
C ILE A 139 1.30 1.65 0.95
N GLY A 140 1.36 2.89 1.43
CA GLY A 140 0.34 3.90 1.15
C GLY A 140 0.23 4.25 -0.32
N GLU A 141 1.36 4.39 -1.01
CA GLU A 141 1.39 4.63 -2.45
C GLU A 141 0.73 3.49 -3.23
N SER A 142 1.03 2.23 -2.87
CA SER A 142 0.41 1.07 -3.52
C SER A 142 -1.11 1.02 -3.28
N ILE A 143 -1.58 1.27 -2.06
CA ILE A 143 -3.01 1.34 -1.74
C ILE A 143 -3.71 2.42 -2.57
N LYS A 144 -3.09 3.60 -2.69
CA LYS A 144 -3.60 4.70 -3.50
C LYS A 144 -3.71 4.31 -4.97
N ARG A 145 -2.67 3.70 -5.55
CA ARG A 145 -2.66 3.24 -6.94
C ARG A 145 -3.73 2.18 -7.20
N MET A 146 -3.85 1.19 -6.31
CA MET A 146 -4.91 0.17 -6.40
C MET A 146 -6.31 0.81 -6.39
N GLY A 147 -6.56 1.75 -5.47
CA GLY A 147 -7.86 2.42 -5.37
C GLY A 147 -8.20 3.25 -6.62
N ARG A 148 -7.22 3.94 -7.20
CA ARG A 148 -7.39 4.65 -8.48
C ARG A 148 -7.68 3.68 -9.62
N PHE A 149 -6.95 2.59 -9.68
CA PHE A 149 -7.19 1.55 -10.68
C PHE A 149 -8.59 0.95 -10.55
N MET A 150 -9.09 0.79 -9.33
CA MET A 150 -10.47 0.36 -9.05
C MET A 150 -11.53 1.44 -9.33
N GLY A 151 -11.14 2.66 -9.70
CA GLY A 151 -12.04 3.75 -10.04
C GLY A 151 -12.49 4.62 -8.87
N HIS A 152 -11.83 4.56 -7.72
CA HIS A 152 -12.07 5.44 -6.58
C HIS A 152 -11.30 6.76 -6.69
N ASN A 153 -11.82 7.81 -6.04
CA ASN A 153 -11.12 9.08 -5.88
C ASN A 153 -10.18 8.98 -4.67
N MET A 154 -8.91 8.65 -4.93
CA MET A 154 -7.90 8.49 -3.89
C MET A 154 -7.10 9.77 -3.72
N ILE A 155 -6.97 10.24 -2.48
CA ILE A 155 -6.21 11.42 -2.09
C ILE A 155 -5.11 10.99 -1.12
N GLY A 156 -3.85 11.11 -1.54
CA GLY A 156 -2.68 10.84 -0.68
C GLY A 156 -2.22 12.09 0.04
N ASP A 157 -2.18 12.06 1.37
CA ASP A 157 -1.68 13.15 2.20
C ASP A 157 -0.47 12.70 3.02
N VAL A 158 0.63 13.46 2.96
CA VAL A 158 1.83 13.17 3.74
C VAL A 158 1.68 13.54 5.21
N HIS A 159 0.82 14.48 5.52
CA HIS A 159 0.56 15.06 6.84
C HIS A 159 1.81 15.34 7.67
N LEU A 160 2.46 16.45 7.37
CA LEU A 160 3.77 16.82 7.93
C LEU A 160 3.69 17.18 9.41
N GLY A 161 4.66 16.70 10.19
CA GLY A 161 4.93 17.21 11.53
C GLY A 161 5.72 18.53 11.42
N ASP A 162 5.03 19.66 11.51
CA ASP A 162 5.58 20.98 11.22
C ASP A 162 5.28 22.06 12.27
N TRP A 163 4.66 21.69 13.41
CA TRP A 163 4.06 22.68 14.29
C TRP A 163 4.41 22.56 15.78
N GLY A 164 5.09 21.52 16.20
CA GLY A 164 5.39 21.23 17.61
C GLY A 164 6.69 21.83 18.11
N LEU A 165 7.13 21.35 19.29
CA LEU A 165 8.36 21.76 19.98
C LEU A 165 9.60 21.70 19.08
N GLN A 166 9.61 20.84 18.09
CA GLN A 166 10.70 20.75 17.11
C GLN A 166 11.00 22.10 16.45
N MET A 167 9.97 22.87 16.12
CA MET A 167 10.14 24.20 15.51
C MET A 167 10.78 25.17 16.50
N GLY A 168 10.34 25.17 17.76
CA GLY A 168 10.94 25.99 18.80
C GLY A 168 12.39 25.64 19.10
N LEU A 169 12.75 24.36 19.07
CA LEU A 169 14.13 23.88 19.22
C LEU A 169 15.02 24.42 18.09
N ILE A 170 14.57 24.35 16.85
CA ILE A 170 15.33 24.86 15.70
C ILE A 170 15.49 26.38 15.78
N ILE A 171 14.44 27.11 16.11
CA ILE A 171 14.47 28.58 16.27
C ILE A 171 15.46 28.97 17.37
N THR A 172 15.41 28.30 18.54
CA THR A 172 16.28 28.56 19.66
C THR A 172 17.74 28.31 19.30
N GLU A 173 18.05 27.19 18.66
CA GLU A 173 19.43 26.88 18.27
C GLU A 173 19.94 27.83 17.18
N LEU A 174 19.10 28.20 16.23
CA LEU A 174 19.45 29.17 15.19
C LEU A 174 19.76 30.53 15.81
N GLN A 175 19.00 30.95 16.83
CA GLN A 175 19.25 32.21 17.54
C GLN A 175 20.57 32.18 18.34
N GLU A 176 20.93 31.04 18.92
CA GLU A 176 22.23 30.90 19.58
C GLU A 176 23.41 30.98 18.62
N ARG A 177 23.26 30.36 17.44
CA ARG A 177 24.32 30.34 16.43
C ARG A 177 24.44 31.67 15.67
N HIS A 178 23.33 32.32 15.41
CA HIS A 178 23.21 33.49 14.53
C HIS A 178 22.27 34.55 15.14
N PRO A 179 22.62 35.12 16.31
CA PRO A 179 21.78 36.13 16.98
C PRO A 179 21.60 37.43 16.19
N GLU A 180 22.46 37.68 15.21
CA GLU A 180 22.44 38.84 14.32
C GLU A 180 21.38 38.81 13.24
N LEU A 181 20.71 37.67 13.00
CA LEU A 181 19.72 37.55 11.97
C LEU A 181 18.48 38.42 12.26
N VAL A 182 17.97 39.08 11.23
CA VAL A 182 16.82 40.01 11.31
C VAL A 182 15.54 39.35 11.84
N TYR A 183 15.45 38.04 11.81
CA TYR A 183 14.30 37.28 12.32
C TYR A 183 14.13 37.37 13.83
N PHE A 184 15.20 37.69 14.54
CA PHE A 184 15.23 37.80 16.01
C PHE A 184 15.05 39.24 16.50
N ASP A 185 15.14 40.24 15.60
CA ASP A 185 14.89 41.63 15.91
C ASP A 185 13.39 41.94 15.88
N GLU A 186 12.81 42.12 17.08
CA GLU A 186 11.39 42.44 17.25
C GLU A 186 10.99 43.80 16.67
N SER A 187 11.96 44.71 16.51
CA SER A 187 11.73 46.04 15.93
C SER A 187 11.73 46.03 14.39
N PHE A 188 12.14 44.95 13.79
CA PHE A 188 12.21 44.83 12.32
C PHE A 188 10.82 44.81 11.68
N THR A 189 10.54 45.80 10.85
CA THR A 189 9.25 45.98 10.15
C THR A 189 9.32 45.74 8.64
N GLY A 190 10.55 45.52 8.11
CA GLY A 190 10.80 45.26 6.70
C GLY A 190 10.30 43.90 6.21
N GLU A 191 10.58 43.61 4.94
CA GLU A 191 10.40 42.30 4.36
C GLU A 191 11.56 41.39 4.74
N TYR A 192 11.28 40.15 5.13
CA TYR A 192 12.33 39.18 5.43
C TYR A 192 12.98 38.68 4.14
N PRO A 193 14.27 38.29 4.18
CA PRO A 193 14.96 37.74 3.01
C PRO A 193 14.20 36.55 2.38
N GLU A 194 14.22 36.47 1.06
CA GLU A 194 13.61 35.35 0.33
C GLU A 194 14.46 34.07 0.46
N GLU A 195 15.79 34.22 0.55
CA GLU A 195 16.70 33.10 0.76
C GLU A 195 16.67 32.62 2.20
N ALA A 196 16.61 31.30 2.39
CA ALA A 196 16.69 30.69 3.71
C ALA A 196 18.07 30.97 4.35
N PRO A 197 18.12 31.28 5.65
CA PRO A 197 19.38 31.50 6.36
C PRO A 197 20.12 30.19 6.67
N PHE A 198 19.69 29.07 6.13
CA PHE A 198 20.24 27.73 6.34
C PHE A 198 19.94 26.83 5.14
N THR A 199 20.75 25.79 4.99
CA THR A 199 20.53 24.67 4.06
C THR A 199 19.82 23.51 4.78
N ILE A 200 19.37 22.49 4.01
CA ILE A 200 18.81 21.27 4.60
C ILE A 200 19.84 20.53 5.45
N SER A 201 21.11 20.49 5.04
CA SER A 201 22.19 19.86 5.80
C SER A 201 22.42 20.55 7.15
N GLU A 202 22.34 21.89 7.19
CA GLU A 202 22.43 22.64 8.45
C GLU A 202 21.23 22.38 9.37
N LEU A 203 20.02 22.29 8.83
CA LEU A 203 18.83 21.91 9.61
C LEU A 203 18.97 20.51 10.23
N GLU A 204 19.57 19.58 9.49
CA GLU A 204 19.83 18.23 9.96
C GLU A 204 20.84 18.16 11.11
N GLU A 205 21.70 19.17 11.26
CA GLU A 205 22.62 19.32 12.39
C GLU A 205 21.99 20.11 13.54
N ILE A 206 21.25 21.18 13.22
CA ILE A 206 20.62 22.08 14.19
C ILE A 206 19.65 21.32 15.10
N TYR A 207 18.75 20.54 14.52
CA TYR A 207 17.71 19.87 15.29
C TYR A 207 18.24 18.82 16.29
N PRO A 208 19.13 17.88 15.94
CA PRO A 208 19.69 16.95 16.92
C PRO A 208 20.49 17.65 18.03
N CYS A 209 21.24 18.70 17.67
CA CYS A 209 21.97 19.51 18.63
C CYS A 209 21.01 20.15 19.64
N ALA A 210 19.98 20.85 19.16
CA ALA A 210 18.97 21.48 20.01
C ALA A 210 18.21 20.44 20.87
N SER A 211 17.87 19.31 20.31
CA SER A 211 17.21 18.21 21.04
C SER A 211 18.11 17.62 22.13
N GLY A 212 19.41 17.51 21.88
CA GLY A 212 20.41 17.11 22.89
C GLY A 212 20.48 18.10 24.04
N LYS A 213 20.71 19.38 23.72
CA LYS A 213 20.76 20.47 24.71
C LYS A 213 19.51 20.54 25.59
N SER A 214 18.33 20.39 25.00
CA SER A 214 17.04 20.45 25.71
C SER A 214 16.82 19.31 26.72
N LYS A 215 17.57 18.22 26.62
CA LYS A 215 17.52 17.10 27.57
C LYS A 215 18.45 17.32 28.77
N GLU A 216 19.48 18.09 28.57
CA GLU A 216 20.53 18.35 29.57
C GLU A 216 20.35 19.70 30.27
N ASP A 217 19.69 20.68 29.64
CA ASP A 217 19.47 22.04 30.11
C ASP A 217 17.97 22.40 30.10
N GLU A 218 17.39 22.48 31.32
CA GLU A 218 15.97 22.84 31.50
C GLU A 218 15.67 24.29 31.08
N ASP A 219 16.62 25.21 31.18
CA ASP A 219 16.42 26.60 30.75
C ASP A 219 16.46 26.72 29.24
N TYR A 220 17.28 25.91 28.55
CA TYR A 220 17.24 25.79 27.10
C TYR A 220 15.87 25.23 26.63
N LYS A 221 15.38 24.19 27.29
CA LYS A 221 14.08 23.61 27.00
C LYS A 221 12.93 24.61 27.19
N LYS A 222 12.96 25.41 28.25
CA LYS A 222 11.96 26.47 28.48
C LYS A 222 11.99 27.51 27.36
N ARG A 223 13.17 27.94 26.90
CA ARG A 223 13.31 28.87 25.77
C ARG A 223 12.73 28.26 24.47
N ALA A 224 12.96 26.99 24.22
CA ALA A 224 12.42 26.31 23.06
C ALA A 224 10.89 26.18 23.11
N LEU A 225 10.31 25.89 24.28
CA LEU A 225 8.85 25.90 24.50
C LEU A 225 8.27 27.29 24.27
N GLU A 226 8.92 28.34 24.79
CA GLU A 226 8.49 29.72 24.59
C GLU A 226 8.59 30.13 23.12
N ALA A 227 9.66 29.76 22.41
CA ALA A 227 9.79 30.00 20.96
C ALA A 227 8.69 29.30 20.16
N THR A 228 8.30 28.06 20.55
CA THR A 228 7.18 27.34 19.98
C THR A 228 5.87 28.12 20.18
N ARG A 229 5.63 28.59 21.39
CA ARG A 229 4.42 29.36 21.72
C ARG A 229 4.35 30.66 20.91
N GLU A 230 5.44 31.41 20.85
CA GLU A 230 5.52 32.68 20.09
C GLU A 230 5.35 32.47 18.59
N LEU A 231 5.91 31.38 18.02
CA LEU A 231 5.66 30.95 16.64
C LEU A 231 4.17 30.75 16.40
N GLN A 232 3.53 29.99 17.27
CA GLN A 232 2.08 29.66 17.16
C GLN A 232 1.21 30.90 17.33
N GLN A 233 1.63 31.85 18.18
CA GLN A 233 0.96 33.15 18.37
C GLN A 233 1.21 34.15 17.24
N GLY A 234 2.07 33.82 16.27
CA GLY A 234 2.24 34.62 15.06
C GLY A 234 3.39 35.61 15.08
N ARG A 235 4.42 35.44 15.94
CA ARG A 235 5.64 36.27 15.91
C ARG A 235 6.25 36.28 14.52
N ARG A 236 6.31 37.46 13.90
CA ARG A 236 6.66 37.63 12.47
C ARG A 236 7.98 36.98 12.07
N GLY A 237 9.04 37.22 12.82
CA GLY A 237 10.36 36.64 12.54
C GLY A 237 10.37 35.13 12.63
N TYR A 238 9.69 34.55 13.63
CA TYR A 238 9.59 33.11 13.82
C TYR A 238 8.74 32.45 12.73
N ARG A 239 7.66 33.12 12.29
CA ARG A 239 6.86 32.68 11.14
C ARG A 239 7.66 32.71 9.84
N ALA A 240 8.54 33.70 9.66
CA ALA A 240 9.42 33.76 8.50
C ALA A 240 10.46 32.62 8.51
N ILE A 241 11.08 32.32 9.66
CA ILE A 241 11.97 31.16 9.81
C ILE A 241 11.21 29.87 9.53
N TRP A 242 10.02 29.70 10.11
CA TRP A 242 9.18 28.52 9.88
C TRP A 242 8.87 28.31 8.39
N LYS A 243 8.56 29.39 7.68
CA LYS A 243 8.32 29.32 6.24
C LYS A 243 9.56 28.84 5.47
N HIS A 244 10.76 29.29 5.85
CA HIS A 244 12.01 28.79 5.28
C HIS A 244 12.25 27.31 5.61
N ILE A 245 12.00 26.88 6.85
CA ILE A 245 12.08 25.47 7.23
C ILE A 245 11.15 24.62 6.35
N MET A 246 9.91 25.06 6.15
CA MET A 246 8.95 24.38 5.30
C MET A 246 9.44 24.28 3.86
N ASN A 247 9.85 25.39 3.25
CA ASN A 247 10.30 25.42 1.86
C ASN A 247 11.49 24.48 1.61
N VAL A 248 12.49 24.54 2.47
CA VAL A 248 13.71 23.72 2.35
C VAL A 248 13.39 22.25 2.58
N SER A 249 12.60 21.94 3.64
CA SER A 249 12.26 20.57 4.00
C SER A 249 11.35 19.91 2.98
N VAL A 250 10.30 20.60 2.52
CA VAL A 250 9.35 20.03 1.54
C VAL A 250 10.05 19.78 0.20
N ALA A 251 10.97 20.65 -0.24
CA ALA A 251 11.74 20.41 -1.45
C ALA A 251 12.59 19.13 -1.36
N ASP A 252 13.26 18.93 -0.21
CA ASP A 252 14.05 17.72 0.03
C ASP A 252 13.18 16.46 0.15
N LEU A 253 12.06 16.54 0.88
CA LEU A 253 11.12 15.42 1.01
C LEU A 253 10.55 15.01 -0.35
N LYS A 254 10.16 15.97 -1.20
CA LYS A 254 9.66 15.69 -2.56
C LYS A 254 10.70 14.97 -3.41
N LYS A 255 11.97 15.38 -3.32
CA LYS A 255 13.08 14.70 -4.00
C LYS A 255 13.21 13.25 -3.52
N ASN A 256 13.25 13.04 -2.20
CA ASN A 256 13.46 11.71 -1.62
C ASN A 256 12.27 10.76 -1.86
N TYR A 257 11.02 11.24 -1.75
CA TYR A 257 9.85 10.45 -2.12
C TYR A 257 9.80 10.18 -3.63
N GLY A 258 10.20 11.14 -4.46
CA GLY A 258 10.33 10.96 -5.91
C GLY A 258 11.31 9.84 -6.28
N ASN A 259 12.41 9.69 -5.55
CA ASN A 259 13.35 8.58 -5.73
C ASN A 259 12.74 7.20 -5.43
N LEU A 260 11.64 7.17 -4.68
CA LEU A 260 10.85 5.97 -4.40
C LEU A 260 9.64 5.83 -5.34
N ASP A 261 9.46 6.73 -6.28
CA ASP A 261 8.22 6.84 -7.08
C ASP A 261 6.96 6.89 -6.20
N VAL A 262 7.03 7.71 -5.14
CA VAL A 262 5.93 8.00 -4.21
C VAL A 262 5.52 9.45 -4.37
N HIS A 263 4.22 9.68 -4.63
CA HIS A 263 3.67 11.00 -4.95
C HIS A 263 2.45 11.29 -4.09
N PHE A 264 2.47 12.42 -3.38
CA PHE A 264 1.35 12.88 -2.58
C PHE A 264 0.54 13.93 -3.34
N ASP A 265 -0.77 13.90 -3.16
CA ASP A 265 -1.69 14.90 -3.68
C ASP A 265 -1.74 16.13 -2.78
N LEU A 266 -1.61 15.91 -1.46
CA LEU A 266 -1.62 16.94 -0.44
C LEU A 266 -0.31 16.92 0.34
N TRP A 267 0.17 18.12 0.63
CA TRP A 267 1.33 18.40 1.49
C TRP A 267 0.87 19.25 2.68
N MET A 268 -0.16 18.75 3.36
CA MET A 268 -0.71 19.37 4.55
C MET A 268 0.14 19.01 5.78
N GLY A 269 -0.05 19.76 6.86
CA GLY A 269 0.64 19.53 8.11
C GLY A 269 -0.21 19.81 9.33
N GLU A 270 0.34 19.58 10.50
CA GLU A 270 -0.29 19.89 11.79
C GLU A 270 -0.66 21.39 11.88
N SER A 271 0.16 22.27 11.26
CA SER A 271 -0.09 23.72 11.20
C SER A 271 -1.39 24.09 10.52
N ASP A 272 -1.79 23.33 9.50
CA ASP A 272 -3.04 23.58 8.74
C ASP A 272 -4.28 23.26 9.54
N ALA A 273 -4.17 22.39 10.54
CA ALA A 273 -5.29 22.02 11.42
C ALA A 273 -5.45 22.96 12.62
N GLN A 274 -4.48 23.81 12.88
CA GLN A 274 -4.43 24.69 14.07
C GLN A 274 -5.68 25.57 14.19
N GLU A 275 -6.18 26.11 13.09
CA GLU A 275 -7.36 27.00 13.09
C GLU A 275 -8.66 26.31 13.54
N TYR A 276 -8.73 24.97 13.43
CA TYR A 276 -9.91 24.19 13.82
C TYR A 276 -9.93 23.82 15.29
N ILE A 277 -8.82 23.96 16.02
CA ILE A 277 -8.70 23.51 17.41
C ILE A 277 -9.58 24.31 18.36
N PRO A 278 -9.62 25.66 18.36
CA PRO A 278 -10.44 26.43 19.31
C PRO A 278 -11.92 26.07 19.22
N ASP A 279 -12.47 26.10 18.02
CA ASP A 279 -13.89 25.78 17.80
C ASP A 279 -14.22 24.33 18.16
N MET A 280 -13.31 23.38 17.87
CA MET A 280 -13.46 21.99 18.28
C MET A 280 -13.48 21.83 19.80
N VAL A 281 -12.57 22.48 20.51
CA VAL A 281 -12.50 22.40 21.97
C VAL A 281 -13.77 22.95 22.60
N ASP A 282 -14.26 24.10 22.12
CA ASP A 282 -15.50 24.70 22.60
C ASP A 282 -16.70 23.81 22.29
N TYR A 283 -16.77 23.26 21.08
CA TYR A 283 -17.82 22.32 20.69
C TYR A 283 -17.87 21.09 21.60
N LEU A 284 -16.71 20.49 21.92
CA LEU A 284 -16.62 19.30 22.79
C LEU A 284 -17.08 19.59 24.21
N LYS A 285 -16.75 20.79 24.75
CA LYS A 285 -17.19 21.24 26.08
C LYS A 285 -18.68 21.55 26.11
N ASP A 286 -19.15 22.36 25.17
CA ASP A 286 -20.52 22.90 25.17
C ASP A 286 -21.56 21.80 24.95
N ASN A 287 -21.20 20.74 24.22
CA ASN A 287 -22.07 19.58 24.01
C ASN A 287 -21.89 18.46 25.05
N GLY A 288 -21.04 18.67 26.06
CA GLY A 288 -20.85 17.73 27.17
C GLY A 288 -20.08 16.47 26.79
N TYR A 289 -19.35 16.47 25.68
CA TYR A 289 -18.48 15.35 25.30
C TYR A 289 -17.19 15.33 26.09
N ALA A 290 -16.62 16.50 26.36
CA ALA A 290 -15.37 16.65 27.11
C ALA A 290 -15.63 17.16 28.54
N HIS A 291 -14.82 16.69 29.48
CA HIS A 291 -14.80 17.13 30.88
C HIS A 291 -13.38 17.24 31.40
N TYR A 292 -13.19 17.92 32.50
CA TYR A 292 -11.88 18.03 33.16
C TYR A 292 -11.64 16.83 34.08
N ASP A 293 -10.50 16.17 33.89
CA ASP A 293 -9.97 15.12 34.76
C ASP A 293 -8.53 15.47 35.14
N GLN A 294 -8.22 15.60 36.41
CA GLN A 294 -6.90 15.98 36.93
C GLN A 294 -6.31 17.24 36.26
N GLY A 295 -7.18 18.18 35.89
CA GLY A 295 -6.82 19.41 35.20
C GLY A 295 -6.71 19.33 33.69
N ALA A 296 -6.66 18.14 33.10
CA ALA A 296 -6.67 17.94 31.66
C ALA A 296 -8.11 17.87 31.12
N LEU A 297 -8.32 18.34 29.89
CA LEU A 297 -9.60 18.20 29.20
C LEU A 297 -9.61 16.88 28.42
N VAL A 298 -10.55 16.01 28.71
CA VAL A 298 -10.60 14.63 28.16
C VAL A 298 -11.98 14.26 27.65
N VAL A 299 -12.03 13.28 26.75
CA VAL A 299 -13.26 12.63 26.28
C VAL A 299 -13.17 11.14 26.61
N ASP A 300 -14.13 10.60 27.36
CA ASP A 300 -14.20 9.17 27.65
C ASP A 300 -14.56 8.39 26.39
N VAL A 301 -13.73 7.42 26.02
CA VAL A 301 -13.86 6.61 24.81
C VAL A 301 -13.95 5.10 25.08
N LYS A 302 -14.04 4.72 26.35
CA LYS A 302 -14.21 3.31 26.75
C LYS A 302 -15.57 2.80 26.29
N GLU A 303 -15.59 1.58 25.77
CA GLU A 303 -16.80 0.85 25.35
C GLU A 303 -17.04 -0.37 26.26
N GLU A 304 -18.29 -0.81 26.38
CA GLU A 304 -18.64 -1.97 27.20
C GLU A 304 -18.01 -3.28 26.72
N THR A 305 -17.67 -3.36 25.45
CA THR A 305 -17.04 -4.51 24.80
C THR A 305 -15.54 -4.60 25.02
N ASP A 306 -14.92 -3.58 25.63
CA ASP A 306 -13.48 -3.54 25.83
C ASP A 306 -13.02 -4.60 26.83
N THR A 307 -12.09 -5.44 26.40
CA THR A 307 -11.42 -6.44 27.24
C THR A 307 -10.19 -5.89 27.96
N LYS A 308 -9.74 -4.70 27.57
CA LYS A 308 -8.61 -3.96 28.16
C LYS A 308 -9.07 -2.57 28.55
N GLU A 309 -8.36 -1.97 29.49
CA GLU A 309 -8.59 -0.58 29.82
C GLU A 309 -8.16 0.34 28.66
N ILE A 310 -9.09 1.17 28.19
CA ILE A 310 -8.85 2.20 27.19
C ILE A 310 -8.89 3.54 27.89
N PRO A 311 -7.75 4.27 27.99
CA PRO A 311 -7.70 5.59 28.60
C PRO A 311 -8.56 6.60 27.81
N PRO A 312 -9.06 7.66 28.46
CA PRO A 312 -9.74 8.74 27.78
C PRO A 312 -8.87 9.38 26.67
N CYS A 313 -9.50 9.89 25.64
CA CYS A 313 -8.85 10.71 24.62
C CYS A 313 -8.55 12.08 25.21
N MET A 314 -7.28 12.48 25.25
CA MET A 314 -6.85 13.74 25.85
C MET A 314 -6.96 14.87 24.83
N ILE A 315 -7.78 15.87 25.11
CA ILE A 315 -8.02 17.00 24.21
C ILE A 315 -7.06 18.16 24.51
N LEU A 316 -6.85 18.47 25.79
CA LEU A 316 -5.88 19.48 26.25
C LEU A 316 -5.16 18.97 27.50
N LYS A 317 -3.90 19.29 27.61
CA LYS A 317 -3.13 19.07 28.84
C LYS A 317 -3.62 19.98 29.97
N SER A 318 -3.17 19.72 31.19
CA SER A 318 -3.52 20.52 32.37
C SER A 318 -3.05 21.98 32.28
N ASP A 319 -2.04 22.28 31.47
CA ASP A 319 -1.56 23.63 31.16
C ASP A 319 -2.31 24.27 29.96
N GLY A 320 -3.30 23.60 29.41
CA GLY A 320 -4.09 24.06 28.26
C GLY A 320 -3.43 23.83 26.89
N ALA A 321 -2.27 23.19 26.85
CA ALA A 321 -1.59 22.91 25.58
C ALA A 321 -2.25 21.76 24.80
N ALA A 322 -2.29 21.92 23.48
CA ALA A 322 -2.68 20.86 22.54
C ALA A 322 -1.62 19.74 22.47
N LEU A 323 -2.06 18.57 22.09
CA LEU A 323 -1.21 17.41 21.82
C LEU A 323 -1.61 16.71 20.51
N TYR A 324 -1.02 15.54 20.24
CA TYR A 324 -1.27 14.80 19.00
C TYR A 324 -2.77 14.44 18.82
N ASP A 325 -3.45 14.01 19.88
CA ASP A 325 -4.89 13.72 19.83
C ASP A 325 -5.70 14.95 19.37
N THR A 326 -5.31 16.13 19.86
CA THR A 326 -5.96 17.40 19.52
C THR A 326 -5.78 17.73 18.05
N THR A 327 -4.55 17.65 17.55
CA THR A 327 -4.24 17.98 16.14
C THR A 327 -4.84 16.95 15.20
N ASP A 328 -4.83 15.66 15.54
CA ASP A 328 -5.43 14.60 14.71
C ASP A 328 -6.95 14.73 14.61
N LEU A 329 -7.63 15.05 15.72
CA LEU A 329 -9.08 15.33 15.69
C LEU A 329 -9.40 16.59 14.87
N ALA A 330 -8.62 17.65 15.02
CA ALA A 330 -8.76 18.86 14.21
C ALA A 330 -8.52 18.59 12.72
N THR A 331 -7.56 17.74 12.39
CA THR A 331 -7.28 17.29 11.02
C THR A 331 -8.46 16.49 10.45
N ILE A 332 -9.10 15.65 11.25
CA ILE A 332 -10.33 14.94 10.83
C ILE A 332 -11.42 15.96 10.47
N ILE A 333 -11.65 16.98 11.29
CA ILE A 333 -12.64 18.04 11.01
C ILE A 333 -12.29 18.77 9.71
N GLN A 334 -11.02 19.16 9.53
CA GLN A 334 -10.54 19.81 8.32
C GLN A 334 -10.82 18.96 7.08
N ARG A 335 -10.47 17.67 7.12
CA ARG A 335 -10.69 16.73 6.02
C ARG A 335 -12.16 16.56 5.68
N MET A 336 -13.02 16.43 6.70
CA MET A 336 -14.49 16.35 6.52
C MET A 336 -15.05 17.62 5.87
N LYS A 337 -14.54 18.78 6.26
CA LYS A 337 -14.99 20.07 5.72
C LYS A 337 -14.53 20.28 4.27
N LEU A 338 -13.28 19.99 3.97
CA LEU A 338 -12.67 20.30 2.67
C LEU A 338 -12.94 19.25 1.60
N TYR A 339 -12.93 17.97 1.96
CA TYR A 339 -12.92 16.86 0.99
C TYR A 339 -14.15 15.96 1.10
N LYS A 340 -14.89 16.00 2.21
CA LYS A 340 -16.07 15.14 2.48
C LYS A 340 -15.77 13.65 2.16
N PRO A 341 -14.72 13.07 2.72
CA PRO A 341 -14.32 11.71 2.39
C PRO A 341 -15.33 10.67 2.87
N ASP A 342 -15.50 9.60 2.09
CA ASP A 342 -16.19 8.39 2.51
C ASP A 342 -15.33 7.54 3.45
N GLU A 343 -14.00 7.64 3.31
CA GLU A 343 -13.04 6.95 4.18
C GLU A 343 -11.80 7.81 4.40
N ILE A 344 -11.28 7.79 5.64
CA ILE A 344 -9.95 8.28 5.98
C ILE A 344 -9.16 7.08 6.51
N CYS A 345 -8.13 6.69 5.79
CA CYS A 345 -7.25 5.57 6.10
C CYS A 345 -5.91 6.07 6.60
N TYR A 346 -5.56 5.75 7.84
CA TYR A 346 -4.29 6.13 8.46
C TYR A 346 -3.31 4.95 8.41
N LEU A 347 -2.12 5.21 7.89
CA LEU A 347 -1.04 4.24 7.79
C LEU A 347 0.16 4.66 8.66
N ALA A 348 0.30 4.03 9.82
CA ALA A 348 1.35 4.36 10.79
C ALA A 348 1.92 3.09 11.45
N ASP A 349 2.96 3.27 12.28
CA ASP A 349 3.53 2.18 13.07
C ASP A 349 2.46 1.53 13.95
N LYS A 350 2.41 0.20 13.98
CA LYS A 350 1.41 -0.56 14.75
C LYS A 350 1.37 -0.22 16.23
N ARG A 351 2.44 0.35 16.79
CA ARG A 351 2.49 0.81 18.17
C ARG A 351 1.58 2.02 18.45
N GLN A 352 1.12 2.71 17.41
CA GLN A 352 0.21 3.84 17.51
C GLN A 352 -1.28 3.43 17.48
N GLU A 353 -1.59 2.13 17.43
CA GLU A 353 -2.97 1.63 17.33
C GLU A 353 -3.89 2.19 18.42
N LEU A 354 -3.44 2.22 19.69
CA LEU A 354 -4.23 2.75 20.81
C LEU A 354 -4.60 4.22 20.59
N HIS A 355 -3.65 5.04 20.15
CA HIS A 355 -3.88 6.45 19.84
C HIS A 355 -4.99 6.62 18.78
N PHE A 356 -4.93 5.88 17.68
CA PHE A 356 -5.96 5.95 16.65
C PHE A 356 -7.31 5.40 17.12
N VAL A 357 -7.33 4.35 17.95
CA VAL A 357 -8.57 3.88 18.59
C VAL A 357 -9.22 4.98 19.40
N GLN A 358 -8.44 5.70 20.23
CA GLN A 358 -8.95 6.82 21.03
C GLN A 358 -9.47 7.96 20.15
N CYS A 359 -8.72 8.39 19.14
CA CYS A 359 -9.12 9.45 18.21
C CYS A 359 -10.39 9.08 17.43
N PHE A 360 -10.48 7.86 16.89
CA PHE A 360 -11.63 7.42 16.10
C PHE A 360 -12.90 7.31 16.95
N ARG A 361 -12.79 6.76 18.15
CA ARG A 361 -13.93 6.69 19.08
C ARG A 361 -14.38 8.07 19.53
N CYS A 362 -13.45 8.98 19.81
CA CYS A 362 -13.75 10.36 20.12
C CYS A 362 -14.46 11.05 18.95
N ALA A 363 -13.94 10.93 17.73
CA ALA A 363 -14.55 11.51 16.53
C ALA A 363 -15.98 10.97 16.28
N ARG A 364 -16.21 9.67 16.48
CA ARG A 364 -17.56 9.07 16.38
C ARG A 364 -18.49 9.57 17.44
N LYS A 365 -18.09 9.47 18.72
CA LYS A 365 -18.89 9.89 19.87
C LYS A 365 -19.32 11.35 19.78
N ALA A 366 -18.37 12.20 19.42
CA ALA A 366 -18.58 13.65 19.30
C ALA A 366 -19.19 14.07 17.95
N LYS A 367 -19.51 13.13 17.05
CA LYS A 367 -20.07 13.39 15.72
C LYS A 367 -19.23 14.35 14.87
N LEU A 368 -17.91 14.23 14.98
CA LEU A 368 -16.96 14.98 14.14
C LEU A 368 -16.87 14.43 12.72
N VAL A 369 -17.37 13.22 12.51
CA VAL A 369 -17.51 12.55 11.21
C VAL A 369 -18.96 12.11 11.00
N ASN A 370 -19.36 11.93 9.74
CA ASN A 370 -20.66 11.37 9.41
C ASN A 370 -20.75 9.89 9.84
N ASP A 371 -21.95 9.38 10.06
CA ASP A 371 -22.15 8.00 10.51
C ASP A 371 -21.66 6.96 9.51
N ASP A 372 -21.69 7.27 8.22
CA ASP A 372 -21.24 6.44 7.10
C ASP A 372 -19.75 6.61 6.74
N THR A 373 -19.06 7.62 7.27
CA THR A 373 -17.63 7.82 7.03
C THR A 373 -16.82 6.75 7.72
N VAL A 374 -15.96 6.06 6.99
CA VAL A 374 -15.06 5.03 7.55
C VAL A 374 -13.77 5.68 8.07
N LEU A 375 -13.40 5.38 9.31
CA LEU A 375 -12.08 5.68 9.86
C LEU A 375 -11.34 4.34 10.02
N SER A 376 -10.24 4.17 9.31
CA SER A 376 -9.47 2.93 9.30
C SER A 376 -8.00 3.17 9.64
N PHE A 377 -7.40 2.20 10.33
CA PHE A 377 -6.00 2.22 10.71
C PHE A 377 -5.28 0.97 10.18
N ILE A 378 -4.16 1.18 9.50
CA ILE A 378 -3.27 0.12 9.04
C ILE A 378 -1.96 0.27 9.80
N GLY A 379 -1.76 -0.58 10.80
CA GLY A 379 -0.53 -0.64 11.55
C GLY A 379 0.52 -1.46 10.82
N PHE A 380 1.69 -0.87 10.52
CA PHE A 380 2.80 -1.61 9.94
C PHE A 380 3.85 -2.01 10.98
N GLY A 381 4.49 -3.16 10.74
CA GLY A 381 5.56 -3.69 11.56
C GLY A 381 6.92 -3.06 11.26
N THR A 382 7.94 -3.51 11.99
CA THR A 382 9.29 -2.98 11.93
C THR A 382 10.12 -3.67 10.84
N MET A 383 10.93 -2.90 10.13
CA MET A 383 12.01 -3.42 9.29
C MET A 383 13.25 -3.65 10.17
N ASN A 384 13.67 -4.90 10.25
CA ASN A 384 14.78 -5.33 11.10
C ASN A 384 16.03 -5.67 10.28
N GLY A 385 17.19 -5.58 10.91
CA GLY A 385 18.44 -6.16 10.38
C GLY A 385 18.51 -7.68 10.60
N LYS A 386 19.57 -8.31 10.11
CA LYS A 386 19.83 -9.76 10.29
C LYS A 386 19.99 -10.16 11.77
N ASP A 387 20.28 -9.21 12.65
CA ASP A 387 20.35 -9.39 14.11
C ASP A 387 18.98 -9.36 14.81
N GLY A 388 17.88 -9.21 14.06
CA GLY A 388 16.52 -9.12 14.57
C GLY A 388 16.16 -7.80 15.26
N LYS A 389 17.06 -6.81 15.26
CA LYS A 389 16.83 -5.47 15.80
C LYS A 389 16.44 -4.50 14.69
N PRO A 390 15.79 -3.37 15.02
CA PRO A 390 15.49 -2.35 14.02
C PRO A 390 16.71 -2.00 13.18
N PHE A 391 16.53 -1.92 11.87
CA PHE A 391 17.61 -1.72 10.92
C PHE A 391 18.39 -0.42 11.20
N LYS A 392 19.69 -0.52 11.39
CA LYS A 392 20.58 0.59 11.76
C LYS A 392 21.83 0.59 10.90
N THR A 393 22.53 1.71 10.86
CA THR A 393 23.88 1.79 10.30
C THR A 393 24.87 0.95 11.12
N ARG A 394 26.01 0.60 10.53
CA ARG A 394 27.11 -0.10 11.24
C ARG A 394 27.60 0.68 12.46
N GLU A 395 27.46 2.00 12.47
CA GLU A 395 27.84 2.91 13.54
C GLU A 395 26.74 3.08 14.62
N GLY A 396 25.59 2.38 14.48
CA GLY A 396 24.54 2.32 15.49
C GLY A 396 23.42 3.37 15.35
N GLY A 397 23.49 4.27 14.36
CA GLY A 397 22.44 5.26 14.06
C GLY A 397 21.32 4.70 13.17
N VAL A 398 20.20 5.44 13.06
CA VAL A 398 19.15 5.12 12.10
C VAL A 398 19.65 5.42 10.69
N MET A 399 19.53 4.45 9.76
CA MET A 399 19.99 4.62 8.39
C MET A 399 19.10 5.62 7.64
N ARG A 400 19.71 6.60 6.97
CA ARG A 400 19.03 7.52 6.05
C ARG A 400 18.51 6.73 4.86
N LEU A 401 17.32 7.08 4.41
CA LEU A 401 16.68 6.40 3.28
C LEU A 401 17.48 6.57 1.97
N GLU A 402 17.98 7.79 1.71
CA GLU A 402 18.82 8.08 0.54
C GLU A 402 20.08 7.19 0.48
N ARG A 403 20.71 6.95 1.63
CA ARG A 403 21.89 6.05 1.73
C ARG A 403 21.52 4.62 1.41
N LEU A 404 20.40 4.11 1.95
CA LEU A 404 19.93 2.75 1.66
C LEU A 404 19.67 2.56 0.16
N ILE A 405 18.98 3.51 -0.47
CA ILE A 405 18.72 3.49 -1.91
C ILE A 405 20.03 3.48 -2.70
N GLY A 406 20.99 4.33 -2.31
CA GLY A 406 22.32 4.39 -2.95
C GLY A 406 23.08 3.07 -2.85
N GLU A 407 23.14 2.46 -1.66
CA GLU A 407 23.82 1.17 -1.43
C GLU A 407 23.20 0.04 -2.28
N ILE A 408 21.87 0.01 -2.41
CA ILE A 408 21.18 -0.99 -3.23
C ILE A 408 21.42 -0.74 -4.73
N ASN A 409 21.38 0.51 -5.17
CA ASN A 409 21.65 0.87 -6.57
C ASN A 409 23.10 0.50 -6.96
N ASP A 410 24.07 0.71 -6.08
CA ASP A 410 25.46 0.31 -6.30
C ASP A 410 25.61 -1.20 -6.35
N GLU A 411 24.97 -1.94 -5.47
CA GLU A 411 24.93 -3.42 -5.50
C GLU A 411 24.34 -3.94 -6.82
N MET A 412 23.21 -3.37 -7.25
CA MET A 412 22.58 -3.73 -8.52
C MET A 412 23.47 -3.38 -9.72
N TYR A 413 24.13 -2.22 -9.68
CA TYR A 413 25.07 -1.83 -10.72
C TYR A 413 26.22 -2.84 -10.88
N GLN A 414 26.82 -3.31 -9.78
CA GLN A 414 27.86 -4.33 -9.81
C GLN A 414 27.35 -5.63 -10.43
N LYS A 415 26.18 -6.11 -10.00
CA LYS A 415 25.56 -7.33 -10.55
C LYS A 415 25.26 -7.24 -12.04
N ILE A 416 24.78 -6.08 -12.52
CA ILE A 416 24.48 -5.86 -13.94
C ILE A 416 25.77 -5.83 -14.77
N VAL A 417 26.82 -5.15 -14.30
CA VAL A 417 28.11 -5.07 -14.99
C VAL A 417 28.84 -6.41 -15.04
N GLU A 418 28.78 -7.20 -13.95
CA GLU A 418 29.37 -8.54 -13.89
C GLU A 418 28.65 -9.52 -14.83
N ASN A 419 27.37 -9.34 -15.05
CA ASN A 419 26.57 -10.15 -15.97
C ASN A 419 26.76 -9.67 -17.42
N ARG A 420 27.91 -10.03 -18.03
CA ARG A 420 28.37 -9.61 -19.37
C ARG A 420 27.40 -9.91 -20.53
N SER A 421 26.27 -10.58 -20.28
CA SER A 421 25.25 -10.86 -21.28
C SER A 421 24.36 -9.64 -21.60
N VAL A 422 24.40 -8.60 -20.77
CA VAL A 422 23.62 -7.38 -20.95
C VAL A 422 24.51 -6.33 -21.62
N LYS A 423 24.28 -6.06 -22.92
CA LYS A 423 24.78 -4.87 -23.60
C LYS A 423 23.93 -3.67 -23.16
N ASP A 424 24.13 -3.24 -21.94
CA ASP A 424 23.43 -2.07 -21.43
C ASP A 424 24.32 -0.84 -21.55
N THR A 425 23.94 0.10 -22.43
CA THR A 425 24.62 1.38 -22.58
C THR A 425 24.32 2.32 -21.42
N ASP A 426 23.26 2.04 -20.65
CA ASP A 426 22.87 2.78 -19.43
C ASP A 426 22.73 1.82 -18.22
N ALA A 427 23.82 1.19 -17.82
CA ALA A 427 23.84 0.28 -16.68
C ALA A 427 23.48 0.98 -15.35
N ARG A 428 23.75 2.27 -15.22
CA ARG A 428 23.40 3.05 -14.03
C ARG A 428 21.88 3.29 -13.93
N GLY A 429 21.24 3.70 -15.03
CA GLY A 429 19.79 3.88 -15.08
C GLY A 429 19.03 2.57 -14.85
N THR A 430 19.49 1.49 -15.48
CA THR A 430 18.96 0.15 -15.24
C THR A 430 19.11 -0.28 -13.77
N ALA A 431 20.27 -0.02 -13.16
CA ALA A 431 20.51 -0.34 -11.75
C ALA A 431 19.56 0.41 -10.81
N GLN A 432 19.22 1.67 -11.12
CA GLN A 432 18.24 2.43 -10.33
C GLN A 432 16.83 1.82 -10.41
N ILE A 433 16.38 1.44 -11.59
CA ILE A 433 15.06 0.80 -11.80
C ILE A 433 15.01 -0.54 -11.06
N VAL A 434 16.02 -1.39 -11.25
CA VAL A 434 16.07 -2.72 -10.63
C VAL A 434 16.27 -2.61 -9.12
N GLY A 435 17.07 -1.64 -8.65
CA GLY A 435 17.26 -1.34 -7.23
C GLY A 435 15.96 -0.90 -6.55
N LEU A 436 15.18 -0.02 -7.20
CA LEU A 436 13.86 0.39 -6.71
C LEU A 436 12.92 -0.82 -6.59
N SER A 437 12.89 -1.69 -7.59
CA SER A 437 12.09 -2.91 -7.55
C SER A 437 12.49 -3.82 -6.39
N ALA A 438 13.80 -3.96 -6.13
CA ALA A 438 14.33 -4.77 -5.03
C ALA A 438 13.83 -4.26 -3.67
N ILE A 439 13.88 -2.95 -3.45
CA ILE A 439 13.41 -2.31 -2.21
C ILE A 439 11.90 -2.46 -2.06
N LYS A 440 11.13 -2.02 -3.06
CA LYS A 440 9.67 -1.95 -2.98
C LYS A 440 9.05 -3.34 -2.91
N TYR A 441 9.44 -4.24 -3.78
CA TYR A 441 8.93 -5.62 -3.74
C TYR A 441 9.37 -6.35 -2.48
N GLY A 442 10.63 -6.17 -2.05
CA GLY A 442 11.16 -6.77 -0.83
C GLY A 442 10.34 -6.43 0.41
N ASP A 443 9.91 -5.17 0.54
CA ASP A 443 9.00 -4.73 1.62
C ASP A 443 7.55 -5.19 1.38
N LEU A 444 6.98 -4.84 0.22
CA LEU A 444 5.56 -5.07 -0.10
C LEU A 444 5.17 -6.55 -0.15
N SER A 445 6.11 -7.46 -0.36
CA SER A 445 5.86 -8.92 -0.30
C SER A 445 5.57 -9.42 1.12
N ASN A 446 5.82 -8.61 2.14
CA ASN A 446 5.49 -8.91 3.52
C ASN A 446 4.13 -8.31 3.89
N GLN A 447 3.35 -9.04 4.69
CA GLN A 447 2.12 -8.50 5.25
C GLN A 447 2.44 -7.24 6.09
N ALA A 448 1.69 -6.15 5.89
CA ALA A 448 1.99 -4.86 6.51
C ALA A 448 2.22 -4.94 8.03
N SER A 449 1.34 -5.63 8.76
CA SER A 449 1.41 -5.76 10.23
C SER A 449 2.58 -6.61 10.77
N LYS A 450 3.28 -7.33 9.89
CA LYS A 450 4.41 -8.19 10.29
C LYS A 450 5.73 -7.43 10.27
N ASP A 451 6.57 -7.73 11.27
CA ASP A 451 7.98 -7.38 11.22
C ASP A 451 8.68 -8.27 10.20
N TYR A 452 9.69 -7.76 9.52
CA TYR A 452 10.49 -8.55 8.59
C TYR A 452 11.97 -8.19 8.65
N VAL A 453 12.82 -9.09 8.14
CA VAL A 453 14.26 -8.86 8.04
C VAL A 453 14.58 -8.31 6.66
N PHE A 454 15.19 -7.13 6.63
CA PHE A 454 15.72 -6.54 5.41
C PHE A 454 17.08 -7.15 5.09
N ASP A 455 17.14 -7.87 3.98
CA ASP A 455 18.33 -8.56 3.50
C ASP A 455 18.67 -8.10 2.08
N VAL A 456 19.67 -7.23 1.95
CA VAL A 456 20.09 -6.64 0.67
C VAL A 456 20.45 -7.73 -0.35
N GLU A 457 21.24 -8.74 0.06
CA GLU A 457 21.69 -9.82 -0.83
C GLU A 457 20.49 -10.62 -1.39
N ARG A 458 19.52 -10.94 -0.52
CA ARG A 458 18.30 -11.64 -0.92
C ARG A 458 17.44 -10.78 -1.85
N PHE A 459 17.22 -9.50 -1.51
CA PHE A 459 16.31 -8.63 -2.26
C PHE A 459 16.85 -8.23 -3.63
N THR A 460 18.18 -8.17 -3.78
CA THR A 460 18.86 -7.87 -5.04
C THR A 460 19.14 -9.11 -5.91
N SER A 461 18.65 -10.28 -5.51
CA SER A 461 18.78 -11.52 -6.29
C SER A 461 17.87 -11.51 -7.52
N PHE A 462 18.37 -11.99 -8.65
CA PHE A 462 17.57 -12.25 -9.86
C PHE A 462 16.83 -13.60 -9.82
N GLU A 463 16.92 -14.31 -8.72
CA GLU A 463 16.25 -15.60 -8.49
C GLU A 463 15.37 -15.54 -7.23
N GLY A 464 14.30 -16.33 -7.23
CA GLY A 464 13.38 -16.43 -6.11
C GLY A 464 12.35 -15.30 -6.08
N ASN A 465 11.72 -15.09 -4.92
CA ASN A 465 10.63 -14.12 -4.72
C ASN A 465 11.19 -12.71 -4.52
N THR A 466 11.59 -12.05 -5.60
CA THR A 466 12.25 -10.74 -5.59
C THR A 466 11.74 -9.83 -6.72
N GLY A 467 11.86 -8.51 -6.52
CA GLY A 467 11.55 -7.52 -7.56
C GLY A 467 12.36 -7.70 -8.84
N PRO A 468 13.71 -7.87 -8.75
CA PRO A 468 14.54 -8.15 -9.92
C PRO A 468 14.11 -9.39 -10.72
N TYR A 469 13.66 -10.45 -10.06
CA TYR A 469 13.14 -11.65 -10.73
C TYR A 469 11.86 -11.35 -11.53
N ILE A 470 10.95 -10.57 -10.97
CA ILE A 470 9.71 -10.15 -11.67
C ILE A 470 10.04 -9.29 -12.89
N LEU A 471 10.92 -8.29 -12.74
CA LEU A 471 11.35 -7.46 -13.87
C LEU A 471 12.05 -8.28 -14.95
N TYR A 472 12.89 -9.23 -14.57
CA TYR A 472 13.54 -10.14 -15.51
C TYR A 472 12.54 -10.99 -16.30
N THR A 473 11.47 -11.46 -15.65
CA THR A 473 10.38 -12.18 -16.31
C THR A 473 9.68 -11.30 -17.33
N ILE A 474 9.38 -10.04 -17.01
CA ILE A 474 8.79 -9.07 -17.93
C ILE A 474 9.72 -8.83 -19.14
N VAL A 475 11.01 -8.62 -18.89
CA VAL A 475 12.01 -8.41 -19.97
C VAL A 475 12.08 -9.63 -20.89
N ARG A 476 12.00 -10.84 -20.33
CA ARG A 476 11.95 -12.08 -21.11
C ARG A 476 10.74 -12.13 -22.02
N THR A 477 9.56 -11.82 -21.52
CA THR A 477 8.34 -11.77 -22.35
C THR A 477 8.47 -10.75 -23.47
N LYS A 478 8.95 -9.53 -23.14
CA LYS A 478 9.20 -8.46 -24.13
C LYS A 478 10.20 -8.88 -25.21
N SER A 479 11.27 -9.59 -24.83
CA SER A 479 12.29 -10.06 -25.78
C SER A 479 11.71 -11.07 -26.78
N ILE A 480 10.85 -11.99 -26.32
CA ILE A 480 10.21 -12.97 -27.21
C ILE A 480 9.27 -12.25 -28.18
N LEU A 481 8.40 -11.38 -27.67
CA LEU A 481 7.46 -10.60 -28.48
C LEU A 481 8.18 -9.65 -29.46
N GLY A 482 9.31 -9.06 -29.02
CA GLY A 482 10.16 -8.18 -29.84
C GLY A 482 10.74 -8.92 -31.03
N LYS A 483 11.33 -10.11 -30.83
CA LYS A 483 11.87 -10.96 -31.91
C LYS A 483 10.82 -11.30 -32.94
N TYR A 484 9.59 -11.66 -32.52
CA TYR A 484 8.51 -11.95 -33.44
C TYR A 484 8.12 -10.74 -34.31
N LYS A 485 8.13 -9.53 -33.71
CA LYS A 485 7.86 -8.28 -34.45
C LYS A 485 8.99 -7.90 -35.41
N GLU A 486 10.25 -8.11 -35.00
CA GLU A 486 11.44 -7.85 -35.85
C GLU A 486 11.46 -8.69 -37.12
N GLU A 487 10.82 -9.88 -37.11
CA GLU A 487 10.60 -10.73 -38.27
C GLU A 487 9.48 -10.20 -39.21
N GLY A 488 8.87 -9.04 -38.91
CA GLY A 488 7.82 -8.41 -39.70
C GLY A 488 6.41 -8.91 -39.41
N ASN A 489 6.23 -9.60 -38.28
CA ASN A 489 4.94 -10.16 -37.87
C ASN A 489 4.17 -9.21 -36.93
N GLU A 490 2.84 -9.32 -36.93
CA GLU A 490 1.95 -8.58 -36.04
C GLU A 490 1.32 -9.49 -34.98
N LEU A 491 1.25 -9.02 -33.74
CA LEU A 491 0.56 -9.70 -32.65
C LEU A 491 -0.96 -9.64 -32.86
N LYS A 492 -1.63 -10.77 -32.73
CA LYS A 492 -3.08 -10.88 -32.79
C LYS A 492 -3.66 -10.94 -31.39
N LYS A 493 -4.12 -9.81 -30.84
CA LYS A 493 -4.82 -9.79 -29.55
C LYS A 493 -6.12 -10.61 -29.63
N GLY A 494 -6.43 -11.32 -28.54
CA GLY A 494 -7.63 -12.14 -28.44
C GLY A 494 -7.62 -13.43 -29.26
N ALA A 495 -6.46 -13.86 -29.74
CA ALA A 495 -6.32 -15.10 -30.55
C ALA A 495 -6.03 -16.34 -29.68
N LEU A 496 -6.46 -16.36 -28.41
CA LEU A 496 -6.22 -17.49 -27.51
C LEU A 496 -7.07 -18.72 -27.92
N LEU A 497 -6.43 -19.87 -27.91
CA LEU A 497 -7.06 -21.18 -28.17
C LEU A 497 -7.07 -21.99 -26.85
N ALA A 498 -7.92 -23.02 -26.81
CA ALA A 498 -7.91 -23.98 -25.71
C ALA A 498 -6.51 -24.56 -25.49
N PRO A 499 -6.04 -24.69 -24.24
CA PRO A 499 -4.67 -25.13 -23.92
C PRO A 499 -4.39 -26.54 -24.41
N LYS A 500 -3.17 -26.78 -24.91
CA LYS A 500 -2.67 -28.10 -25.34
C LYS A 500 -1.88 -28.84 -24.27
N SER A 501 -1.36 -28.14 -23.29
CA SER A 501 -0.53 -28.71 -22.23
C SER A 501 -1.00 -28.27 -20.84
N ASP A 502 -0.60 -29.02 -19.83
CA ASP A 502 -0.91 -28.68 -18.43
C ASP A 502 -0.25 -27.36 -18.00
N SER A 503 0.98 -27.09 -18.47
CA SER A 503 1.68 -25.84 -18.17
C SER A 503 1.02 -24.62 -18.85
N GLU A 504 0.51 -24.77 -20.10
CA GLU A 504 -0.27 -23.73 -20.76
C GLU A 504 -1.56 -23.44 -19.98
N LYS A 505 -2.26 -24.51 -19.58
CA LYS A 505 -3.51 -24.39 -18.81
C LYS A 505 -3.29 -23.75 -17.44
N ALA A 506 -2.24 -24.15 -16.73
CA ALA A 506 -1.87 -23.55 -15.43
C ALA A 506 -1.58 -22.05 -15.56
N LEU A 507 -0.84 -21.64 -16.60
CA LEU A 507 -0.58 -20.24 -16.90
C LEU A 507 -1.87 -19.47 -17.20
N MET A 508 -2.74 -20.02 -18.05
CA MET A 508 -4.03 -19.41 -18.39
C MET A 508 -4.92 -19.23 -17.16
N LEU A 509 -5.01 -20.24 -16.30
CA LEU A 509 -5.74 -20.16 -15.03
C LEU A 509 -5.16 -19.12 -14.09
N SER A 510 -3.83 -19.03 -14.00
CA SER A 510 -3.16 -18.01 -13.18
C SER A 510 -3.51 -16.59 -13.66
N VAL A 511 -3.42 -16.34 -14.97
CA VAL A 511 -3.80 -15.05 -15.58
C VAL A 511 -5.26 -14.69 -15.29
N SER A 512 -6.17 -15.66 -15.39
CA SER A 512 -7.62 -15.43 -15.21
C SER A 512 -8.02 -14.95 -13.82
N ARG A 513 -7.14 -15.07 -12.83
CA ARG A 513 -7.38 -14.64 -11.43
C ARG A 513 -7.06 -13.17 -11.17
N PHE A 514 -6.45 -12.48 -12.12
CA PHE A 514 -5.93 -11.11 -11.93
C PHE A 514 -6.97 -10.14 -11.33
N ASN A 515 -8.17 -10.07 -11.93
CA ASN A 515 -9.21 -9.14 -11.48
C ASN A 515 -9.66 -9.40 -10.03
N GLY A 516 -9.83 -10.67 -9.65
CA GLY A 516 -10.15 -11.03 -8.28
C GLY A 516 -9.03 -10.74 -7.28
N VAL A 517 -7.77 -10.88 -7.71
CA VAL A 517 -6.60 -10.57 -6.86
C VAL A 517 -6.53 -9.07 -6.58
N VAL A 518 -6.69 -8.22 -7.60
CA VAL A 518 -6.64 -6.75 -7.44
C VAL A 518 -7.77 -6.27 -6.55
N GLU A 519 -9.00 -6.74 -6.79
CA GLU A 519 -10.16 -6.41 -5.98
C GLU A 519 -9.92 -6.77 -4.51
N ASN A 520 -9.52 -8.01 -4.22
CA ASN A 520 -9.26 -8.47 -2.87
C ASN A 520 -8.08 -7.73 -2.20
N ALA A 521 -7.00 -7.47 -2.95
CA ALA A 521 -5.86 -6.72 -2.44
C ALA A 521 -6.24 -5.28 -2.05
N PHE A 522 -7.11 -4.63 -2.81
CA PHE A 522 -7.61 -3.30 -2.50
C PHE A 522 -8.57 -3.31 -1.30
N GLU A 523 -9.55 -4.21 -1.28
CA GLU A 523 -10.53 -4.34 -0.18
C GLU A 523 -9.84 -4.55 1.17
N GLU A 524 -8.83 -5.42 1.20
CA GLU A 524 -8.05 -5.70 2.41
C GLU A 524 -6.87 -4.73 2.62
N LYS A 525 -6.65 -3.78 1.70
CA LYS A 525 -5.50 -2.87 1.70
C LYS A 525 -4.17 -3.62 1.87
N ALA A 526 -4.02 -4.68 1.07
CA ALA A 526 -2.99 -5.71 1.23
C ALA A 526 -2.12 -5.91 -0.03
N PRO A 527 -1.17 -5.00 -0.32
CA PRO A 527 -0.28 -5.10 -1.48
C PRO A 527 0.47 -6.44 -1.59
N HIS A 528 0.77 -7.09 -0.46
CA HIS A 528 1.45 -8.39 -0.44
C HIS A 528 0.70 -9.49 -1.21
N LYS A 529 -0.61 -9.37 -1.38
CA LYS A 529 -1.41 -10.30 -2.20
C LYS A 529 -1.10 -10.17 -3.68
N ILE A 530 -0.85 -8.94 -4.17
CA ILE A 530 -0.37 -8.73 -5.54
C ILE A 530 1.03 -9.32 -5.70
N CYS A 531 1.94 -9.09 -4.75
CA CYS A 531 3.28 -9.67 -4.79
C CYS A 531 3.24 -11.21 -4.86
N ALA A 532 2.44 -11.86 -4.02
CA ALA A 532 2.27 -13.31 -4.04
C ALA A 532 1.73 -13.81 -5.39
N TYR A 533 0.75 -13.11 -5.94
CA TYR A 533 0.15 -13.42 -7.23
C TYR A 533 1.15 -13.32 -8.40
N ILE A 534 1.89 -12.21 -8.50
CA ILE A 534 2.83 -12.03 -9.62
C ILE A 534 4.03 -12.97 -9.53
N TYR A 535 4.43 -13.37 -8.34
CA TYR A 535 5.45 -14.40 -8.17
C TYR A 535 4.98 -15.77 -8.69
N GLU A 536 3.75 -16.15 -8.34
CA GLU A 536 3.13 -17.37 -8.88
C GLU A 536 3.00 -17.29 -10.41
N LEU A 537 2.46 -16.19 -10.93
CA LEU A 537 2.30 -15.97 -12.37
C LEU A 537 3.64 -16.05 -13.13
N ALA A 538 4.69 -15.45 -12.56
CA ALA A 538 6.05 -15.52 -13.14
C ALA A 538 6.59 -16.95 -13.17
N ASN A 539 6.34 -17.74 -12.13
CA ASN A 539 6.75 -19.15 -12.08
C ASN A 539 5.98 -19.99 -13.11
N GLU A 540 4.66 -19.81 -13.23
CA GLU A 540 3.86 -20.51 -14.23
C GLU A 540 4.28 -20.14 -15.66
N PHE A 541 4.57 -18.86 -15.91
CA PHE A 541 5.12 -18.42 -17.19
C PHE A 541 6.46 -19.09 -17.49
N ASN A 542 7.40 -19.11 -16.53
CA ASN A 542 8.70 -19.73 -16.74
C ASN A 542 8.57 -21.24 -16.99
N HIS A 543 7.68 -21.93 -16.27
CA HIS A 543 7.39 -23.34 -16.51
C HIS A 543 6.89 -23.58 -17.94
N PHE A 544 5.87 -22.85 -18.37
CA PHE A 544 5.34 -22.90 -19.74
C PHE A 544 6.43 -22.62 -20.80
N TYR A 545 7.24 -21.57 -20.56
CA TYR A 545 8.31 -21.18 -21.47
C TYR A 545 9.39 -22.28 -21.65
N HIS A 546 9.74 -22.98 -20.57
CA HIS A 546 10.73 -24.06 -20.64
C HIS A 546 10.22 -25.29 -21.37
N GLU A 547 8.93 -25.57 -21.33
CA GLU A 547 8.33 -26.74 -21.99
C GLU A 547 7.89 -26.48 -23.43
N THR A 548 7.70 -25.19 -23.81
CA THR A 548 7.06 -24.82 -25.06
C THR A 548 8.00 -24.07 -25.99
N LYS A 549 8.18 -24.56 -27.20
CA LYS A 549 8.97 -23.90 -28.25
C LYS A 549 8.10 -22.86 -29.00
N ILE A 550 7.86 -21.70 -28.37
CA ILE A 550 6.88 -20.71 -28.83
C ILE A 550 7.15 -20.21 -30.24
N LEU A 551 8.34 -19.65 -30.51
CA LEU A 551 8.68 -19.04 -31.80
C LEU A 551 8.88 -20.07 -32.93
N SER A 552 9.20 -21.31 -32.60
CA SER A 552 9.38 -22.38 -33.56
C SER A 552 8.15 -23.29 -33.72
N GLU A 553 7.01 -22.93 -33.13
CA GLU A 553 5.73 -23.63 -33.42
C GLU A 553 5.39 -23.51 -34.91
N GLN A 554 5.03 -24.63 -35.51
CA GLN A 554 4.73 -24.70 -36.95
C GLN A 554 3.27 -24.38 -37.30
N ASP A 555 2.40 -24.60 -36.33
CA ASP A 555 0.99 -24.23 -36.47
C ASP A 555 0.85 -22.72 -36.17
N GLU A 556 0.59 -21.94 -37.21
CA GLU A 556 0.52 -20.48 -37.12
C GLU A 556 -0.60 -19.98 -36.23
N GLU A 557 -1.75 -20.68 -36.12
CA GLU A 557 -2.82 -20.32 -35.19
C GLU A 557 -2.40 -20.58 -33.75
N ARG A 558 -1.73 -21.69 -33.50
CA ARG A 558 -1.21 -22.05 -32.18
C ARG A 558 -0.09 -21.10 -31.76
N LYS A 559 0.83 -20.76 -32.65
CA LYS A 559 1.86 -19.76 -32.42
C LYS A 559 1.24 -18.40 -32.03
N ALA A 560 0.23 -17.96 -32.77
CA ALA A 560 -0.49 -16.74 -32.48
C ALA A 560 -1.16 -16.78 -31.08
N SER A 561 -1.73 -17.94 -30.71
CA SER A 561 -2.30 -18.14 -29.37
C SER A 561 -1.22 -18.03 -28.26
N TYR A 562 -0.07 -18.69 -28.43
CA TYR A 562 1.02 -18.57 -27.46
C TYR A 562 1.52 -17.14 -27.30
N LEU A 563 1.67 -16.40 -28.39
CA LEU A 563 2.13 -15.01 -28.37
C LEU A 563 1.07 -14.09 -27.77
N ALA A 564 -0.21 -14.32 -28.03
CA ALA A 564 -1.30 -13.60 -27.38
C ALA A 564 -1.31 -13.84 -25.85
N LEU A 565 -1.08 -15.08 -25.40
CA LEU A 565 -0.96 -15.41 -23.98
C LEU A 565 0.24 -14.70 -23.33
N LEU A 566 1.40 -14.71 -24.00
CA LEU A 566 2.59 -14.00 -23.50
C LEU A 566 2.36 -12.50 -23.38
N ASP A 567 1.70 -11.90 -24.38
CA ASP A 567 1.38 -10.47 -24.34
C ASP A 567 0.42 -10.14 -23.19
N LEU A 568 -0.58 -10.99 -22.96
CA LEU A 568 -1.48 -10.83 -21.82
C LEU A 568 -0.77 -11.00 -20.47
N VAL A 569 0.14 -11.98 -20.34
CA VAL A 569 0.99 -12.13 -19.13
C VAL A 569 1.83 -10.88 -18.90
N ARG A 570 2.43 -10.32 -19.95
CA ARG A 570 3.19 -9.06 -19.87
C ARG A 570 2.31 -7.91 -19.38
N GLU A 571 1.13 -7.74 -19.97
CA GLU A 571 0.18 -6.67 -19.60
C GLU A 571 -0.24 -6.80 -18.12
N VAL A 572 -0.53 -8.01 -17.66
CA VAL A 572 -0.88 -8.27 -16.26
C VAL A 572 0.29 -7.98 -15.32
N LEU A 573 1.50 -8.46 -15.63
CA LEU A 573 2.67 -8.20 -14.79
C LEU A 573 3.01 -6.71 -14.74
N GLU A 574 2.99 -6.00 -15.88
CA GLU A 574 3.24 -4.54 -15.93
C GLU A 574 2.20 -3.76 -15.14
N THR A 575 0.92 -4.13 -15.24
CA THR A 575 -0.13 -3.51 -14.42
C THR A 575 0.13 -3.74 -12.94
N CYS A 576 0.46 -4.96 -12.54
CA CYS A 576 0.75 -5.27 -11.13
C CYS A 576 1.94 -4.49 -10.59
N ILE A 577 3.06 -4.36 -11.33
CA ILE A 577 4.21 -3.58 -10.85
C ILE A 577 3.89 -2.09 -10.77
N ASP A 578 3.05 -1.54 -11.66
CA ASP A 578 2.57 -0.18 -11.56
C ASP A 578 1.71 0.02 -10.29
N LEU A 579 0.82 -0.93 -9.97
CA LEU A 579 0.04 -0.91 -8.72
C LEU A 579 0.92 -1.01 -7.46
N LEU A 580 2.06 -1.69 -7.54
CA LEU A 580 3.07 -1.76 -6.49
C LEU A 580 4.02 -0.55 -6.49
N GLY A 581 4.06 0.21 -7.58
CA GLY A 581 4.79 1.46 -7.71
C GLY A 581 6.27 1.32 -8.11
N PHE A 582 6.64 0.37 -8.96
CA PHE A 582 8.01 0.26 -9.48
C PHE A 582 8.07 -0.21 -10.93
#